data_5e5d394662ca7f3111c0032bfaf6b7b1
#
_entry.id   5e5d394662ca7f3111c0032bfaf6b7b1
#
_cell.length_a   1.000
_cell.length_b   1.000
_cell.length_c   1.000
_cell.angle_alpha   90.00
_cell.angle_beta   90.00
_cell.angle_gamma   90.00
#
_symmetry.space_group_name_H-M   'P 1'
#
loop_
_entity.id
_entity.type
_entity.pdbx_description
1 polymer ?
#
loop_
_entity_poly.entity_id
_entity_poly.type
_entity_poly.pdbx_seq_one_letter_code
_entity_poly.pdbx_strand_id
1 'polypeptide(L)'
;GLGGPLMEAQGFVPIDDFKKVLETFSWIEFSGQQSDPIAHTHFQEFLTLAYSHKLDIHTAASHKKKPFYEEAYDRTGLKTSWIFGLDGLPEESHKYRIHQNGEHIYDMMKLGVKMGCNIIWQYIVFNYNQDHIEQAKQMAKDDGMEFKLSFSSRWEWNDMEKYKPRNEYSA
;
A
#
# COMPACT_ATOMS: atom_id res chain seq x y z
N GLY A 1 -11.61 -26.93 -8.56
CA GLY A 1 -10.64 -26.23 -9.36
C GLY A 1 -11.33 -25.51 -10.49
N LEU A 2 -11.52 -24.19 -10.38
CA LEU A 2 -11.87 -23.34 -11.52
C LEU A 2 -10.61 -22.55 -11.87
N GLY A 3 -9.67 -23.23 -12.54
CA GLY A 3 -8.60 -22.58 -13.28
C GLY A 3 -9.22 -21.95 -14.53
N GLY A 4 -9.73 -20.73 -14.42
CA GLY A 4 -9.91 -19.90 -15.59
C GLY A 4 -8.52 -19.63 -16.21
N PRO A 5 -8.43 -19.40 -17.54
CA PRO A 5 -7.17 -19.05 -18.16
C PRO A 5 -6.59 -17.88 -17.38
N LEU A 6 -5.31 -18.00 -16.96
CA LEU A 6 -4.55 -16.86 -16.47
C LEU A 6 -4.72 -15.78 -17.53
N MET A 7 -5.41 -14.69 -17.17
CA MET A 7 -5.43 -13.52 -18.03
C MET A 7 -3.97 -13.13 -18.21
N GLU A 8 -3.46 -13.28 -19.42
CA GLU A 8 -2.15 -12.72 -19.77
C GLU A 8 -2.17 -11.26 -19.29
N ALA A 9 -1.16 -10.87 -18.54
CA ALA A 9 -1.05 -9.52 -18.01
C ALA A 9 -1.14 -8.56 -19.22
N GLN A 10 -2.32 -8.02 -19.44
CA GLN A 10 -2.55 -7.04 -20.49
C GLN A 10 -1.89 -5.76 -20.05
N GLY A 11 -0.62 -5.62 -20.38
CA GLY A 11 0.15 -4.38 -20.40
C GLY A 11 -0.13 -3.32 -19.32
N PHE A 12 0.75 -2.39 -19.19
CA PHE A 12 0.56 -1.20 -18.36
C PHE A 12 -0.46 -0.24 -19.00
N VAL A 13 -1.22 0.49 -18.17
CA VAL A 13 -2.13 1.54 -18.65
C VAL A 13 -1.35 2.58 -19.43
N PRO A 14 -1.70 2.86 -20.70
CA PRO A 14 -1.03 3.91 -21.49
C PRO A 14 -1.30 5.30 -20.89
N ILE A 15 -0.33 6.21 -21.06
CA ILE A 15 -0.45 7.59 -20.57
C ILE A 15 -1.70 8.29 -21.12
N ASP A 16 -2.01 8.11 -22.39
CA ASP A 16 -3.17 8.78 -23.02
C ASP A 16 -4.51 8.23 -22.51
N ASP A 17 -4.58 6.96 -22.13
CA ASP A 17 -5.76 6.42 -21.48
C ASP A 17 -5.87 6.93 -20.03
N PHE A 18 -4.76 7.09 -19.32
CA PHE A 18 -4.78 7.71 -18.00
C PHE A 18 -5.24 9.18 -18.04
N LYS A 19 -4.85 9.96 -19.05
CA LYS A 19 -5.35 11.33 -19.24
C LYS A 19 -6.87 11.37 -19.38
N LYS A 20 -7.48 10.43 -20.14
CA LYS A 20 -8.94 10.33 -20.26
C LYS A 20 -9.62 10.02 -18.92
N VAL A 21 -8.97 9.19 -18.08
CA VAL A 21 -9.46 8.92 -16.72
C VAL A 21 -9.46 10.21 -15.90
N LEU A 22 -8.40 11.02 -15.97
CA LEU A 22 -8.30 12.31 -15.26
C LEU A 22 -9.35 13.32 -15.71
N GLU A 23 -9.74 13.33 -16.98
CA GLU A 23 -10.82 14.19 -17.50
C GLU A 23 -12.19 13.81 -16.94
N THR A 24 -12.36 12.54 -16.56
CA THR A 24 -13.67 11.98 -16.17
C THR A 24 -13.83 11.92 -14.66
N PHE A 25 -12.78 11.61 -13.92
CA PHE A 25 -12.84 11.33 -12.49
C PHE A 25 -12.00 12.30 -11.67
N SER A 26 -12.58 12.83 -10.59
CA SER A 26 -11.88 13.71 -9.64
C SER A 26 -11.13 12.96 -8.54
N TRP A 27 -11.41 11.68 -8.37
CA TRP A 27 -10.78 10.77 -7.41
C TRP A 27 -10.39 9.47 -8.09
N ILE A 28 -9.15 9.06 -7.87
CA ILE A 28 -8.55 7.87 -8.47
C ILE A 28 -7.86 7.07 -7.37
N GLU A 29 -8.07 5.77 -7.37
CA GLU A 29 -7.36 4.83 -6.51
C GLU A 29 -6.38 4.00 -7.35
N PHE A 30 -5.11 4.04 -6.98
CA PHE A 30 -4.10 3.13 -7.47
C PHE A 30 -3.99 1.95 -6.52
N SER A 31 -4.58 0.84 -6.89
CA SER A 31 -4.49 -0.41 -6.15
C SER A 31 -4.20 -1.57 -7.10
N GLY A 32 -3.59 -2.63 -6.61
CA GLY A 32 -3.30 -3.79 -7.41
C GLY A 32 -3.52 -5.09 -6.65
N GLN A 33 -4.16 -6.08 -7.30
CA GLN A 33 -4.30 -7.43 -6.77
C GLN A 33 -3.17 -8.36 -7.22
N GLN A 34 -2.65 -8.14 -8.42
CA GLN A 34 -1.60 -8.97 -9.05
C GLN A 34 -0.27 -8.24 -9.18
N SER A 35 -0.28 -6.92 -9.17
CA SER A 35 0.92 -6.08 -9.23
C SER A 35 0.76 -4.89 -8.30
N ASP A 36 1.88 -4.28 -7.93
CA ASP A 36 1.89 -3.07 -7.10
C ASP A 36 1.95 -1.83 -8.00
N PRO A 37 1.16 -0.77 -7.76
CA PRO A 37 1.13 0.44 -8.58
C PRO A 37 2.51 1.07 -8.82
N ILE A 38 3.39 1.06 -7.81
CA ILE A 38 4.74 1.64 -7.94
C ILE A 38 5.67 0.86 -8.89
N ALA A 39 5.23 -0.33 -9.35
CA ALA A 39 5.95 -1.07 -10.37
C ALA A 39 5.67 -0.56 -11.79
N HIS A 40 4.65 0.25 -11.98
CA HIS A 40 4.27 0.80 -13.28
C HIS A 40 5.36 1.69 -13.86
N THR A 41 5.70 1.51 -15.14
CA THR A 41 6.81 2.23 -15.81
C THR A 41 6.60 3.74 -15.85
N HIS A 42 5.36 4.20 -15.98
CA HIS A 42 4.98 5.61 -16.02
C HIS A 42 4.46 6.15 -14.69
N PHE A 43 4.72 5.46 -13.58
CA PHE A 43 4.16 5.83 -12.27
C PHE A 43 4.47 7.28 -11.88
N GLN A 44 5.73 7.71 -12.05
CA GLN A 44 6.15 9.09 -11.74
C GLN A 44 5.42 10.12 -12.61
N GLU A 45 5.17 9.81 -13.88
CA GLU A 45 4.44 10.67 -14.78
C GLU A 45 2.95 10.75 -14.40
N PHE A 46 2.36 9.64 -13.98
CA PHE A 46 0.98 9.62 -13.47
C PHE A 46 0.79 10.52 -12.26
N LEU A 47 1.74 10.55 -11.33
CA LEU A 47 1.70 11.46 -10.17
C LEU A 47 1.69 12.92 -10.63
N THR A 48 2.56 13.27 -11.58
CA THR A 48 2.61 14.64 -12.13
C THR A 48 1.30 15.03 -12.81
N LEU A 49 0.75 14.15 -13.65
CA LEU A 49 -0.52 14.40 -14.35
C LEU A 49 -1.70 14.54 -13.39
N ALA A 50 -1.72 13.74 -12.32
CA ALA A 50 -2.81 13.71 -11.35
C ALA A 50 -2.61 14.68 -10.16
N TYR A 51 -1.63 15.60 -10.21
CA TYR A 51 -1.24 16.47 -9.09
C TYR A 51 -2.41 17.22 -8.43
N SER A 52 -3.40 17.66 -9.21
CA SER A 52 -4.59 18.37 -8.72
C SER A 52 -5.74 17.47 -8.30
N HIS A 53 -5.66 16.17 -8.60
CA HIS A 53 -6.70 15.18 -8.32
C HIS A 53 -6.55 14.61 -6.89
N LYS A 54 -7.63 14.03 -6.39
CA LYS A 54 -7.57 13.17 -5.22
C LYS A 54 -7.02 11.81 -5.65
N LEU A 55 -5.88 11.41 -5.06
CA LEU A 55 -5.27 10.10 -5.29
C LEU A 55 -5.17 9.32 -3.99
N ASP A 56 -5.55 8.05 -4.04
CA ASP A 56 -5.23 7.07 -3.01
C ASP A 56 -4.29 6.01 -3.62
N ILE A 57 -3.07 5.91 -3.10
CA ILE A 57 -2.02 5.02 -3.63
C ILE A 57 -1.76 3.91 -2.64
N HIS A 58 -2.21 2.70 -2.97
CA HIS A 58 -1.99 1.51 -2.14
C HIS A 58 -0.73 0.78 -2.61
N THR A 59 0.25 0.67 -1.74
CA THR A 59 1.48 -0.07 -2.01
C THR A 59 1.90 -0.94 -0.82
N ALA A 60 2.52 -2.06 -1.12
CA ALA A 60 3.14 -2.94 -0.14
C ALA A 60 4.52 -3.42 -0.63
N ALA A 61 4.97 -2.90 -1.76
CA ALA A 61 6.21 -3.30 -2.38
C ALA A 61 7.42 -2.64 -1.74
N SER A 62 8.47 -3.42 -1.47
CA SER A 62 9.73 -2.96 -0.87
C SER A 62 10.91 -2.92 -1.84
N HIS A 63 10.65 -3.12 -3.15
CA HIS A 63 11.73 -3.23 -4.15
C HIS A 63 12.28 -1.90 -4.64
N LYS A 64 11.55 -0.80 -4.46
CA LYS A 64 12.02 0.54 -4.86
C LYS A 64 12.98 1.11 -3.83
N LYS A 65 14.01 1.80 -4.30
CA LYS A 65 15.01 2.45 -3.45
C LYS A 65 14.57 3.87 -3.07
N LYS A 66 15.21 4.43 -2.06
CA LYS A 66 14.93 5.77 -1.54
C LYS A 66 14.80 6.86 -2.62
N PRO A 67 15.69 6.98 -3.64
CA PRO A 67 15.56 8.03 -4.67
C PRO A 67 14.24 7.96 -5.44
N PHE A 68 13.68 6.75 -5.65
CA PHE A 68 12.36 6.62 -6.28
C PHE A 68 11.25 7.27 -5.43
N TYR A 69 11.30 7.05 -4.11
CA TYR A 69 10.30 7.62 -3.20
C TYR A 69 10.47 9.13 -3.06
N GLU A 70 11.71 9.63 -3.00
CA GLU A 70 11.99 11.09 -2.99
C GLU A 70 11.37 11.76 -4.22
N GLU A 71 11.59 11.22 -5.40
CA GLU A 71 10.97 11.73 -6.63
C GLU A 71 9.44 11.61 -6.63
N ALA A 72 8.91 10.46 -6.18
CA ALA A 72 7.46 10.23 -6.14
C ALA A 72 6.77 11.21 -5.18
N TYR A 73 7.32 11.42 -3.99
CA TYR A 73 6.77 12.34 -3.00
C TYR A 73 6.82 13.81 -3.46
N ASP A 74 7.91 14.21 -4.14
CA ASP A 74 8.02 15.56 -4.73
C ASP A 74 6.95 15.82 -5.80
N ARG A 75 6.55 14.78 -6.55
CA ARG A 75 5.50 14.84 -7.58
C ARG A 75 4.09 14.71 -7.02
N THR A 76 3.95 14.43 -5.73
CA THR A 76 2.67 14.16 -5.08
C THR A 76 1.90 15.45 -4.78
N GLY A 77 0.64 15.51 -5.21
CA GLY A 77 -0.27 16.62 -4.87
C GLY A 77 -0.79 16.54 -3.43
N LEU A 78 -1.23 17.69 -2.89
CA LEU A 78 -1.72 17.81 -1.51
C LEU A 78 -2.97 16.95 -1.19
N LYS A 79 -3.67 16.47 -2.21
CA LYS A 79 -4.86 15.62 -2.06
C LYS A 79 -4.55 14.13 -2.18
N THR A 80 -3.28 13.77 -2.18
CA THR A 80 -2.85 12.37 -2.33
C THR A 80 -2.61 11.73 -0.98
N SER A 81 -3.15 10.53 -0.78
CA SER A 81 -2.85 9.66 0.35
C SER A 81 -2.00 8.48 -0.11
N TRP A 82 -0.89 8.23 0.57
CA TRP A 82 -0.07 7.05 0.39
C TRP A 82 -0.42 6.01 1.45
N ILE A 83 -0.99 4.89 1.05
CA ILE A 83 -1.47 3.83 1.92
C ILE A 83 -0.50 2.65 1.82
N PHE A 84 0.30 2.47 2.84
CA PHE A 84 1.30 1.41 2.90
C PHE A 84 0.77 0.18 3.63
N GLY A 85 0.70 -0.95 2.93
CA GLY A 85 0.37 -2.25 3.53
C GLY A 85 1.58 -2.84 4.26
N LEU A 86 1.64 -2.64 5.57
CA LEU A 86 2.67 -3.17 6.45
C LEU A 86 1.99 -3.89 7.61
N ASP A 87 1.92 -5.22 7.50
CA ASP A 87 1.09 -6.05 8.37
C ASP A 87 1.92 -6.61 9.54
N GLY A 88 2.05 -5.84 10.59
CA GLY A 88 2.86 -6.11 11.75
C GLY A 88 3.88 -4.99 12.01
N LEU A 89 4.69 -5.15 13.02
CA LEU A 89 5.86 -4.29 13.20
C LEU A 89 6.81 -4.44 12.00
N PRO A 90 7.67 -3.46 11.71
CA PRO A 90 8.54 -3.50 10.53
C PRO A 90 9.29 -4.83 10.34
N GLU A 91 9.80 -5.40 11.42
CA GLU A 91 10.51 -6.68 11.43
C GLU A 91 9.63 -7.92 11.24
N GLU A 92 8.30 -7.77 11.35
CA GLU A 92 7.36 -8.90 11.32
C GLU A 92 6.61 -9.06 9.99
N SER A 93 6.49 -8.01 9.22
CA SER A 93 5.62 -7.95 8.04
C SER A 93 5.91 -9.04 7.00
N HIS A 94 7.17 -9.49 6.93
CA HIS A 94 7.61 -10.57 6.04
C HIS A 94 6.94 -11.93 6.36
N LYS A 95 6.37 -12.11 7.56
CA LYS A 95 5.70 -13.37 7.96
C LYS A 95 4.49 -13.69 7.08
N TYR A 96 3.80 -12.67 6.61
CA TYR A 96 2.69 -12.80 5.66
C TYR A 96 3.09 -12.32 4.25
N ARG A 97 3.70 -11.15 4.15
CA ARG A 97 4.16 -10.59 2.87
C ARG A 97 5.58 -11.09 2.58
N ILE A 98 5.65 -12.32 2.07
CA ILE A 98 6.92 -12.98 1.76
C ILE A 98 7.81 -12.04 0.93
N HIS A 99 9.08 -11.91 1.33
CA HIS A 99 10.09 -11.02 0.74
C HIS A 99 9.86 -9.50 0.96
N GLN A 100 8.85 -9.08 1.71
CA GLN A 100 8.73 -7.67 2.08
C GLN A 100 9.85 -7.29 3.06
N ASN A 101 10.55 -6.20 2.76
CA ASN A 101 11.45 -5.54 3.71
C ASN A 101 10.66 -4.46 4.45
N GLY A 102 10.09 -4.80 5.59
CA GLY A 102 9.22 -3.91 6.35
C GLY A 102 9.96 -2.72 6.96
N GLU A 103 11.21 -2.90 7.39
CA GLU A 103 12.04 -1.80 7.90
C GLU A 103 12.27 -0.75 6.82
N HIS A 104 12.60 -1.19 5.59
CA HIS A 104 12.76 -0.28 4.46
C HIS A 104 11.46 0.47 4.14
N ILE A 105 10.31 -0.23 4.11
CA ILE A 105 9.01 0.42 3.88
C ILE A 105 8.75 1.47 4.96
N TYR A 106 8.96 1.12 6.22
CA TYR A 106 8.74 2.03 7.34
C TYR A 106 9.62 3.28 7.26
N ASP A 107 10.89 3.13 6.85
CA ASP A 107 11.77 4.26 6.60
C ASP A 107 11.27 5.15 5.44
N MET A 108 10.70 4.56 4.37
CA MET A 108 10.11 5.32 3.26
C MET A 108 8.82 6.04 3.69
N MET A 109 8.03 5.45 4.59
CA MET A 109 6.86 6.11 5.18
C MET A 109 7.29 7.34 5.99
N LYS A 110 8.29 7.22 6.87
CA LYS A 110 8.87 8.37 7.61
C LYS A 110 9.40 9.46 6.68
N LEU A 111 10.06 9.06 5.61
CA LEU A 111 10.52 9.99 4.58
C LEU A 111 9.34 10.77 3.96
N GLY A 112 8.24 10.09 3.64
CA GLY A 112 7.03 10.71 3.09
C GLY A 112 6.43 11.75 4.04
N VAL A 113 6.31 11.43 5.33
CA VAL A 113 5.88 12.40 6.38
C VAL A 113 6.80 13.61 6.41
N LYS A 114 8.13 13.39 6.42
CA LYS A 114 9.13 14.48 6.40
C LYS A 114 9.01 15.38 5.17
N MET A 115 8.59 14.84 4.04
CA MET A 115 8.36 15.58 2.80
C MET A 115 6.95 16.18 2.71
N GLY A 116 6.13 16.06 3.75
CA GLY A 116 4.80 16.66 3.85
C GLY A 116 3.68 15.86 3.17
N CYS A 117 3.92 14.60 2.83
CA CYS A 117 2.90 13.72 2.27
C CYS A 117 1.96 13.18 3.35
N ASN A 118 0.70 12.92 2.98
CA ASN A 118 -0.23 12.17 3.83
C ASN A 118 0.09 10.68 3.73
N ILE A 119 0.63 10.12 4.80
CA ILE A 119 1.05 8.72 4.91
C ILE A 119 0.11 7.96 5.83
N ILE A 120 -0.43 6.86 5.33
CA ILE A 120 -1.33 5.97 6.07
C ILE A 120 -0.69 4.59 6.20
N TRP A 121 -0.48 4.15 7.42
CA TRP A 121 -0.09 2.79 7.71
C TRP A 121 -1.33 1.89 7.76
N GLN A 122 -1.56 1.09 6.73
CA GLN A 122 -2.60 0.06 6.73
C GLN A 122 -2.04 -1.22 7.34
N TYR A 123 -2.70 -1.66 8.42
CA TYR A 123 -2.33 -2.82 9.22
C TYR A 123 -3.47 -3.84 9.19
N ILE A 124 -3.26 -4.98 8.54
CA ILE A 124 -4.21 -6.09 8.57
C ILE A 124 -3.86 -6.99 9.74
N VAL A 125 -4.86 -7.33 10.56
CA VAL A 125 -4.65 -8.14 11.75
C VAL A 125 -4.54 -9.62 11.38
N PHE A 126 -3.45 -10.24 11.82
CA PHE A 126 -3.16 -11.66 11.75
C PHE A 126 -2.79 -12.20 13.14
N ASN A 127 -2.73 -13.51 13.31
CA ASN A 127 -2.42 -14.13 14.59
C ASN A 127 -1.02 -13.76 15.13
N TYR A 128 -0.06 -13.48 14.25
CA TYR A 128 1.31 -13.14 14.65
C TYR A 128 1.50 -11.68 15.06
N ASN A 129 0.58 -10.79 14.66
CA ASN A 129 0.71 -9.35 14.90
C ASN A 129 -0.42 -8.77 15.78
N GLN A 130 -1.44 -9.57 16.15
CA GLN A 130 -2.61 -9.11 16.89
C GLN A 130 -2.30 -8.50 18.26
N ASP A 131 -1.19 -8.88 18.86
CA ASP A 131 -0.75 -8.37 20.17
C ASP A 131 0.11 -7.10 20.05
N HIS A 132 0.48 -6.68 18.84
CA HIS A 132 1.32 -5.52 18.56
C HIS A 132 0.56 -4.32 18.02
N ILE A 133 -0.77 -4.37 17.94
CA ILE A 133 -1.62 -3.32 17.36
C ILE A 133 -1.38 -1.97 18.04
N GLU A 134 -1.43 -1.92 19.37
CA GLU A 134 -1.25 -0.67 20.11
C GLU A 134 0.18 -0.12 20.00
N GLN A 135 1.17 -0.99 19.92
CA GLN A 135 2.57 -0.57 19.66
C GLN A 135 2.70 0.05 18.28
N ALA A 136 2.17 -0.60 17.23
CA ALA A 136 2.21 -0.08 15.86
C ALA A 136 1.45 1.25 15.73
N LYS A 137 0.29 1.36 16.38
CA LYS A 137 -0.50 2.59 16.41
C LYS A 137 0.24 3.74 17.11
N GLN A 138 0.95 3.45 18.21
CA GLN A 138 1.76 4.45 18.89
C GLN A 138 2.95 4.88 18.02
N MET A 139 3.63 3.93 17.37
CA MET A 139 4.72 4.22 16.42
C MET A 139 4.25 5.12 15.28
N ALA A 140 3.10 4.80 14.66
CA ALA A 140 2.52 5.62 13.59
C ALA A 140 2.26 7.04 14.06
N LYS A 141 1.66 7.20 15.25
CA LYS A 141 1.39 8.50 15.85
C LYS A 141 2.67 9.32 16.12
N ASP A 142 3.69 8.68 16.68
CA ASP A 142 4.95 9.33 17.03
C ASP A 142 5.71 9.81 15.79
N ASP A 143 5.60 9.07 14.68
CA ASP A 143 6.21 9.39 13.39
C ASP A 143 5.28 10.22 12.47
N GLY A 144 4.11 10.66 12.95
CA GLY A 144 3.20 11.57 12.24
C GLY A 144 2.40 10.91 11.09
N MET A 145 2.16 9.61 11.17
CA MET A 145 1.38 8.84 10.21
C MET A 145 -0.06 8.63 10.70
N GLU A 146 -0.99 8.48 9.77
CA GLU A 146 -2.30 7.90 10.09
C GLU A 146 -2.17 6.37 10.24
N PHE A 147 -2.94 5.79 11.18
CA PHE A 147 -2.99 4.34 11.38
C PHE A 147 -4.37 3.81 11.01
N LYS A 148 -4.43 2.90 10.04
CA LYS A 148 -5.66 2.26 9.57
C LYS A 148 -5.64 0.77 9.89
N LEU A 149 -6.37 0.38 10.93
CA LEU A 149 -6.58 -1.02 11.26
C LEU A 149 -7.58 -1.65 10.28
N SER A 150 -7.26 -2.83 9.77
CA SER A 150 -8.09 -3.57 8.82
C SER A 150 -8.23 -5.02 9.25
N PHE A 151 -9.40 -5.60 8.97
CA PHE A 151 -9.69 -7.00 9.26
C PHE A 151 -9.90 -7.76 7.94
N SER A 152 -9.46 -9.02 7.90
CA SER A 152 -9.66 -9.89 6.75
C SER A 152 -10.78 -10.89 7.02
N SER A 153 -11.57 -11.19 6.00
CA SER A 153 -12.57 -12.27 6.01
C SER A 153 -12.14 -13.50 5.20
N ARG A 154 -10.88 -13.57 4.73
CA ARG A 154 -10.39 -14.57 3.75
C ARG A 154 -9.81 -15.83 4.40
N TRP A 155 -10.23 -16.16 5.62
CA TRP A 155 -9.61 -17.24 6.41
C TRP A 155 -9.86 -18.65 5.83
N GLU A 156 -10.93 -18.82 5.06
CA GLU A 156 -11.30 -20.10 4.42
C GLU A 156 -10.58 -20.35 3.07
N TRP A 157 -9.72 -19.41 2.64
CA TRP A 157 -9.09 -19.47 1.32
C TRP A 157 -7.60 -19.85 1.43
N ASN A 158 -7.16 -20.84 0.62
CA ASN A 158 -5.75 -21.13 0.33
C ASN A 158 -4.80 -21.06 1.54
N ASP A 159 -4.99 -21.90 2.55
CA ASP A 159 -4.14 -21.97 3.75
C ASP A 159 -4.10 -20.69 4.60
N MET A 160 -5.03 -19.76 4.43
CA MET A 160 -5.11 -18.54 5.23
C MET A 160 -5.47 -18.80 6.69
N GLU A 161 -6.08 -19.96 7.00
CA GLU A 161 -6.46 -20.36 8.37
C GLU A 161 -5.28 -20.30 9.34
N LYS A 162 -4.08 -20.62 8.90
CA LYS A 162 -2.85 -20.55 9.71
C LYS A 162 -2.49 -19.14 10.18
N TYR A 163 -3.05 -18.10 9.53
CA TYR A 163 -2.83 -16.69 9.88
C TYR A 163 -4.00 -16.07 10.61
N LYS A 164 -5.09 -16.82 10.80
CA LYS A 164 -6.32 -16.32 11.42
C LYS A 164 -6.04 -15.78 12.83
N PRO A 165 -6.43 -14.55 13.14
CA PRO A 165 -6.29 -13.98 14.46
C PRO A 165 -7.36 -14.52 15.41
N ARG A 166 -7.33 -14.10 16.68
CA ARG A 166 -8.41 -14.37 17.65
C ARG A 166 -9.75 -13.85 17.13
N ASN A 167 -10.85 -14.47 17.59
CA ASN A 167 -12.21 -14.17 17.09
C ASN A 167 -12.62 -12.70 17.16
N GLU A 168 -12.12 -11.96 18.16
CA GLU A 168 -12.37 -10.52 18.29
C GLU A 168 -11.83 -9.68 17.12
N TYR A 169 -10.90 -10.22 16.33
CA TYR A 169 -10.29 -9.59 15.16
C TYR A 169 -10.64 -10.29 13.84
N SER A 170 -11.52 -11.28 13.88
CA SER A 170 -11.99 -11.98 12.68
C SER A 170 -13.28 -11.32 12.19
N ALA A 171 -13.28 -10.85 10.94
CA ALA A 171 -14.47 -10.35 10.27
C ALA A 171 -15.30 -11.51 9.70
#